data_54ec019ddec139db6122fdb36b843d35
#
_entry.id   54ec019ddec139db6122fdb36b843d35
#
_cell.length_a   1.000
_cell.length_b   1.000
_cell.length_c   1.000
_cell.angle_alpha   90.00
_cell.angle_beta   90.00
_cell.angle_gamma   90.00
#
_symmetry.space_group_name_H-M   'P 1'
#
loop_
_entity.id
_entity.type
_entity.pdbx_description
1 polymer ?
#
loop_
_entity_poly.entity_id
_entity_poly.type
_entity_poly.pdbx_seq_one_letter_code
_entity_poly.pdbx_strand_id
1 'polypeptide(L)'
;QTCALPIYAPLPDADNSVIPWDRATETVLTAYRDFSPDLAEIGQRFFDNAWIDAPVREGKSSGAFAHPTVPSAHPYLLLNYQGKMRDVMTLAHELGHGCHQVLAAPQGNLMADTPLTLAETASVFGEMLTFRKMLRVQDDPALRKVMLAGKVEDMLNTVVRQIAFFNFELRVHTARRESELTADDICDIWMEVQTESLGPAVRFEDRYRWYWTYIPHFIHSPFYVYAYAFGDCLVNSLYAVYEQAADGFAEKYLDMLRAGGSQRHRELLAPFGLDASDRKSTRLN
;
A
#
# COMPACT_ATOMS: atom_id res chain seq x y z
N GLN A 1 -3.71 9.37 11.35
CA GLN A 1 -2.57 10.29 11.40
C GLN A 1 -1.32 9.47 11.14
N THR A 2 -0.89 9.43 9.90
CA THR A 2 0.44 8.93 9.57
C THR A 2 1.45 9.72 10.38
N CYS A 3 2.28 9.01 11.14
CA CYS A 3 3.37 9.60 11.88
C CYS A 3 4.26 10.35 10.89
N ALA A 4 4.13 11.66 10.82
CA ALA A 4 5.06 12.49 10.08
C ALA A 4 6.40 12.40 10.81
N LEU A 5 7.25 11.51 10.34
CA LEU A 5 8.66 11.61 10.67
C LEU A 5 9.18 12.95 10.10
N PRO A 6 10.16 13.59 10.76
CA PRO A 6 10.74 14.86 10.30
C PRO A 6 11.43 14.81 8.92
N ILE A 7 11.40 13.65 8.25
CA ILE A 7 11.83 13.49 6.85
C ILE A 7 10.83 14.04 5.84
N TYR A 8 9.58 14.32 6.24
CA TYR A 8 8.62 15.04 5.42
C TYR A 8 8.84 16.55 5.53
N ALA A 9 9.90 17.05 4.95
CA ALA A 9 10.00 18.49 4.71
C ALA A 9 8.95 18.85 3.64
N PRO A 10 8.06 19.83 3.91
CA PRO A 10 7.12 20.25 2.88
C PRO A 10 7.89 20.74 1.66
N LEU A 11 7.58 20.16 0.51
CA LEU A 11 8.15 20.63 -0.75
C LEU A 11 7.65 22.07 -0.98
N PRO A 12 8.54 23.00 -1.42
CA PRO A 12 8.22 24.43 -1.50
C PRO A 12 6.99 24.78 -2.35
N ASP A 13 6.66 23.93 -3.30
CA ASP A 13 5.58 24.14 -4.27
C ASP A 13 4.44 23.11 -4.11
N ALA A 14 4.17 22.69 -2.87
CA ALA A 14 3.10 21.72 -2.60
C ALA A 14 1.76 22.25 -3.19
N ASP A 15 1.17 21.45 -4.07
CA ASP A 15 -0.16 21.74 -4.63
C ASP A 15 -1.21 21.69 -3.52
N ASN A 16 -1.80 22.84 -3.20
CA ASN A 16 -2.89 22.96 -2.22
C ASN A 16 -4.27 22.92 -2.89
N SER A 17 -4.36 22.57 -4.18
CA SER A 17 -5.65 22.44 -4.87
C SER A 17 -6.50 21.34 -4.22
N VAL A 18 -7.79 21.62 -4.16
CA VAL A 18 -8.77 20.63 -3.69
C VAL A 18 -9.31 19.87 -4.89
N ILE A 19 -9.13 18.56 -4.88
CA ILE A 19 -9.68 17.65 -5.89
C ILE A 19 -11.07 17.20 -5.42
N PRO A 20 -12.16 17.61 -6.10
CA PRO A 20 -13.51 17.19 -5.77
C PRO A 20 -13.66 15.67 -5.87
N TRP A 21 -14.58 15.09 -5.07
CA TRP A 21 -14.83 13.64 -5.03
C TRP A 21 -15.11 13.05 -6.41
N ASP A 22 -15.96 13.70 -7.20
CA ASP A 22 -16.33 13.23 -8.55
C ASP A 22 -15.12 13.15 -9.48
N ARG A 23 -14.19 14.13 -9.36
CA ARG A 23 -12.95 14.14 -10.15
C ARG A 23 -11.98 13.05 -9.69
N ALA A 24 -11.91 12.79 -8.39
CA ALA A 24 -11.12 11.68 -7.85
C ALA A 24 -11.65 10.33 -8.36
N THR A 25 -12.96 10.13 -8.25
CA THR A 25 -13.65 8.93 -8.75
C THR A 25 -13.40 8.70 -10.24
N GLU A 26 -13.62 9.75 -11.07
CA GLU A 26 -13.36 9.70 -12.52
C GLU A 26 -11.90 9.34 -12.82
N THR A 27 -10.96 9.94 -12.10
CA THR A 27 -9.53 9.71 -12.30
C THR A 27 -9.14 8.27 -12.01
N VAL A 28 -9.55 7.73 -10.86
CA VAL A 28 -9.26 6.35 -10.46
C VAL A 28 -9.91 5.35 -11.40
N LEU A 29 -11.20 5.49 -11.69
CA LEU A 29 -11.92 4.57 -12.59
C LEU A 29 -11.40 4.62 -14.01
N THR A 30 -10.97 5.79 -14.48
CA THR A 30 -10.37 5.92 -15.82
C THR A 30 -8.99 5.26 -15.86
N ALA A 31 -8.17 5.42 -14.81
CA ALA A 31 -6.88 4.72 -14.71
C ALA A 31 -7.06 3.20 -14.71
N TYR A 32 -8.05 2.69 -13.99
CA TYR A 32 -8.38 1.27 -13.95
C TYR A 32 -8.89 0.77 -15.32
N ARG A 33 -9.73 1.57 -16.00
CA ARG A 33 -10.27 1.23 -17.33
C ARG A 33 -9.19 1.20 -18.40
N ASP A 34 -8.22 2.11 -18.35
CA ASP A 34 -7.07 2.13 -19.26
C ASP A 34 -6.23 0.86 -19.13
N PHE A 35 -6.22 0.24 -17.96
CA PHE A 35 -5.53 -1.04 -17.70
C PHE A 35 -6.43 -2.24 -18.03
N SER A 36 -7.65 -2.29 -17.50
CA SER A 36 -8.61 -3.36 -17.69
C SER A 36 -10.06 -2.84 -17.52
N PRO A 37 -10.90 -2.95 -18.55
CA PRO A 37 -12.33 -2.65 -18.43
C PRO A 37 -13.02 -3.44 -17.31
N ASP A 38 -12.68 -4.72 -17.14
CA ASP A 38 -13.24 -5.59 -16.11
C ASP A 38 -12.89 -5.09 -14.69
N LEU A 39 -11.65 -4.65 -14.48
CA LEU A 39 -11.23 -4.08 -13.20
C LEU A 39 -12.01 -2.79 -12.88
N ALA A 40 -12.20 -1.94 -13.88
CA ALA A 40 -12.97 -0.70 -13.73
C ALA A 40 -14.45 -0.97 -13.47
N GLU A 41 -15.04 -1.99 -14.11
CA GLU A 41 -16.43 -2.39 -13.86
C GLU A 41 -16.64 -2.87 -12.42
N ILE A 42 -15.70 -3.68 -11.89
CA ILE A 42 -15.71 -4.07 -10.48
C ILE A 42 -15.61 -2.86 -9.59
N GLY A 43 -14.66 -1.95 -9.85
CA GLY A 43 -14.49 -0.71 -9.10
C GLY A 43 -15.73 0.19 -9.14
N GLN A 44 -16.39 0.32 -10.30
CA GLN A 44 -17.61 1.12 -10.47
C GLN A 44 -18.73 0.66 -9.51
N ARG A 45 -18.84 -0.64 -9.23
CA ARG A 45 -19.86 -1.17 -8.33
C ARG A 45 -19.79 -0.59 -6.92
N PHE A 46 -18.58 -0.23 -6.46
CA PHE A 46 -18.39 0.39 -5.13
C PHE A 46 -19.03 1.77 -5.04
N PHE A 47 -19.03 2.51 -6.14
CA PHE A 47 -19.66 3.83 -6.22
C PHE A 47 -21.17 3.72 -6.43
N ASP A 48 -21.60 2.87 -7.34
CA ASP A 48 -23.01 2.70 -7.70
C ASP A 48 -23.86 2.18 -6.52
N ASN A 49 -23.27 1.33 -5.67
CA ASN A 49 -23.96 0.72 -4.53
C ASN A 49 -23.63 1.37 -3.18
N ALA A 50 -22.91 2.50 -3.16
CA ALA A 50 -22.52 3.19 -1.94
C ALA A 50 -21.74 2.30 -0.94
N TRP A 51 -20.77 1.50 -1.44
CA TRP A 51 -19.93 0.66 -0.60
C TRP A 51 -18.71 1.40 -0.03
N ILE A 52 -18.65 2.70 -0.21
CA ILE A 52 -17.54 3.57 0.23
C ILE A 52 -18.06 4.61 1.21
N ASP A 53 -17.55 4.59 2.44
CA ASP A 53 -17.75 5.65 3.42
C ASP A 53 -16.58 6.65 3.32
N ALA A 54 -16.73 7.70 2.51
CA ALA A 54 -15.66 8.64 2.19
C ALA A 54 -15.59 9.89 3.10
N PRO A 55 -16.71 10.51 3.55
CA PRO A 55 -16.66 11.78 4.26
C PRO A 55 -15.98 11.71 5.64
N VAL A 56 -15.24 12.76 5.99
CA VAL A 56 -14.76 12.95 7.37
C VAL A 56 -15.92 13.28 8.29
N ARG A 57 -16.01 12.60 9.43
CA ARG A 57 -17.04 12.84 10.46
C ARG A 57 -16.45 12.70 11.87
N GLU A 58 -17.03 13.40 12.82
CA GLU A 58 -16.69 13.23 14.22
C GLU A 58 -16.98 11.80 14.70
N GLY A 59 -16.07 11.22 15.47
CA GLY A 59 -16.17 9.85 15.97
C GLY A 59 -15.82 8.74 14.96
N LYS A 60 -15.58 9.07 13.68
CA LYS A 60 -15.14 8.11 12.68
C LYS A 60 -13.67 7.71 12.90
N SER A 61 -13.35 6.43 12.70
CA SER A 61 -11.97 5.93 12.76
C SER A 61 -11.07 6.72 11.80
N SER A 62 -9.88 7.06 12.26
CA SER A 62 -8.86 7.70 11.43
C SER A 62 -8.23 6.68 10.45
N GLY A 63 -7.66 7.18 9.35
CA GLY A 63 -7.03 6.35 8.33
C GLY A 63 -8.03 5.91 7.25
N ALA A 64 -7.69 4.81 6.58
CA ALA A 64 -8.50 4.16 5.55
C ALA A 64 -8.30 2.65 5.65
N PHE A 65 -9.28 1.89 5.19
CA PHE A 65 -9.17 0.43 5.05
C PHE A 65 -10.27 -0.11 4.13
N ALA A 66 -9.97 -1.26 3.53
CA ALA A 66 -10.95 -2.13 2.88
C ALA A 66 -11.28 -3.32 3.79
N HIS A 67 -12.57 -3.57 4.03
CA HIS A 67 -13.04 -4.71 4.83
C HIS A 67 -13.73 -5.73 3.93
N PRO A 68 -13.24 -6.98 3.84
CA PRO A 68 -13.77 -7.99 2.92
C PRO A 68 -15.16 -8.49 3.28
N THR A 69 -15.58 -8.34 4.54
CA THR A 69 -16.79 -8.97 5.11
C THR A 69 -16.74 -10.51 4.98
N VAL A 70 -17.62 -11.09 4.20
CA VAL A 70 -17.61 -12.52 3.86
C VAL A 70 -17.81 -12.70 2.35
N PRO A 71 -17.34 -13.79 1.72
CA PRO A 71 -17.44 -13.99 0.28
C PRO A 71 -18.87 -13.96 -0.30
N SER A 72 -19.88 -14.23 0.51
CA SER A 72 -21.30 -14.16 0.12
C SER A 72 -21.90 -12.76 0.19
N ALA A 73 -21.17 -11.79 0.71
CA ALA A 73 -21.54 -10.37 0.76
C ALA A 73 -20.57 -9.57 -0.11
N HIS A 74 -20.50 -8.26 0.09
CA HIS A 74 -19.56 -7.40 -0.63
C HIS A 74 -18.61 -6.70 0.35
N PRO A 75 -17.41 -6.32 -0.09
CA PRO A 75 -16.51 -5.51 0.71
C PRO A 75 -17.07 -4.11 0.96
N TYR A 76 -16.53 -3.44 2.00
CA TYR A 76 -16.73 -2.03 2.27
C TYR A 76 -15.40 -1.29 2.35
N LEU A 77 -15.38 -0.04 1.89
CA LEU A 77 -14.23 0.85 2.03
C LEU A 77 -14.56 1.97 3.02
N LEU A 78 -13.62 2.24 3.92
CA LEU A 78 -13.65 3.41 4.78
C LEU A 78 -12.50 4.33 4.39
N LEU A 79 -12.83 5.60 4.13
CA LEU A 79 -11.88 6.66 3.80
C LEU A 79 -12.13 7.87 4.71
N ASN A 80 -11.19 8.81 4.71
CA ASN A 80 -11.36 10.15 5.27
C ASN A 80 -10.93 11.18 4.22
N TYR A 81 -11.72 11.29 3.16
CA TYR A 81 -11.42 12.10 1.99
C TYR A 81 -11.56 13.60 2.26
N GLN A 82 -10.49 14.38 1.99
CA GLN A 82 -10.42 15.83 2.18
C GLN A 82 -10.05 16.57 0.89
N GLY A 83 -9.90 15.87 -0.22
CA GLY A 83 -9.60 16.45 -1.54
C GLY A 83 -8.13 16.67 -1.83
N LYS A 84 -7.21 16.08 -1.07
CA LYS A 84 -5.78 16.16 -1.35
C LYS A 84 -5.38 15.10 -2.39
N MET A 85 -4.28 15.33 -3.10
CA MET A 85 -3.67 14.34 -4.00
C MET A 85 -3.50 12.97 -3.31
N ARG A 86 -3.02 12.99 -2.06
CA ARG A 86 -2.86 11.78 -1.26
C ARG A 86 -4.18 11.04 -1.05
N ASP A 87 -5.30 11.75 -0.88
CA ASP A 87 -6.59 11.12 -0.66
C ASP A 87 -7.08 10.40 -1.92
N VAL A 88 -6.71 10.91 -3.12
CA VAL A 88 -6.97 10.23 -4.39
C VAL A 88 -6.15 8.92 -4.48
N MET A 89 -4.88 8.96 -4.04
CA MET A 89 -4.05 7.74 -3.97
C MET A 89 -4.63 6.74 -2.97
N THR A 90 -5.08 7.22 -1.80
CA THR A 90 -5.75 6.37 -0.79
C THR A 90 -7.03 5.74 -1.34
N LEU A 91 -7.85 6.50 -2.10
CA LEU A 91 -9.02 5.94 -2.77
C LEU A 91 -8.63 4.82 -3.75
N ALA A 92 -7.60 5.05 -4.57
CA ALA A 92 -7.10 4.03 -5.50
C ALA A 92 -6.57 2.79 -4.76
N HIS A 93 -5.89 2.99 -3.64
CA HIS A 93 -5.38 1.91 -2.77
C HIS A 93 -6.52 1.04 -2.24
N GLU A 94 -7.45 1.64 -1.51
CA GLU A 94 -8.54 0.89 -0.88
C GLU A 94 -9.48 0.26 -1.92
N LEU A 95 -9.71 0.94 -3.05
CA LEU A 95 -10.47 0.36 -4.15
C LEU A 95 -9.76 -0.85 -4.77
N GLY A 96 -8.43 -0.83 -4.83
CA GLY A 96 -7.61 -1.98 -5.26
C GLY A 96 -7.83 -3.19 -4.37
N HIS A 97 -7.78 -3.01 -3.04
CA HIS A 97 -8.15 -4.06 -2.09
C HIS A 97 -9.58 -4.55 -2.31
N GLY A 98 -10.53 -3.63 -2.43
CA GLY A 98 -11.94 -3.98 -2.67
C GLY A 98 -12.14 -4.80 -3.94
N CYS A 99 -11.51 -4.41 -5.05
CA CYS A 99 -11.55 -5.18 -6.30
C CYS A 99 -10.94 -6.58 -6.14
N HIS A 100 -9.81 -6.69 -5.43
CA HIS A 100 -9.19 -7.98 -5.13
C HIS A 100 -10.13 -8.89 -4.33
N GLN A 101 -10.74 -8.36 -3.28
CA GLN A 101 -11.68 -9.10 -2.43
C GLN A 101 -12.91 -9.60 -3.21
N VAL A 102 -13.43 -8.79 -4.14
CA VAL A 102 -14.52 -9.21 -5.05
C VAL A 102 -14.05 -10.32 -5.98
N LEU A 103 -12.87 -10.21 -6.56
CA LEU A 103 -12.30 -11.21 -7.48
C LEU A 103 -12.01 -12.54 -6.78
N ALA A 104 -11.50 -12.49 -5.55
CA ALA A 104 -11.15 -13.67 -4.77
C ALA A 104 -12.37 -14.35 -4.10
N ALA A 105 -13.50 -13.67 -3.96
CA ALA A 105 -14.70 -14.20 -3.29
C ALA A 105 -15.15 -15.59 -3.76
N PRO A 106 -15.08 -15.95 -5.06
CA PRO A 106 -15.43 -17.30 -5.53
C PRO A 106 -14.58 -18.43 -4.94
N GLN A 107 -13.42 -18.14 -4.35
CA GLN A 107 -12.58 -19.13 -3.66
C GLN A 107 -13.20 -19.62 -2.33
N GLY A 108 -14.26 -18.94 -1.86
CA GLY A 108 -14.97 -19.30 -0.63
C GLY A 108 -14.23 -18.90 0.65
N ASN A 109 -14.88 -19.14 1.79
CA ASN A 109 -14.47 -18.60 3.09
C ASN A 109 -13.05 -18.96 3.55
N LEU A 110 -12.48 -20.06 3.07
CA LEU A 110 -11.15 -20.51 3.50
C LEU A 110 -10.02 -19.98 2.60
N MET A 111 -10.32 -19.59 1.37
CA MET A 111 -9.31 -19.24 0.36
C MET A 111 -9.53 -17.87 -0.31
N ALA A 112 -10.60 -17.14 0.07
CA ALA A 112 -10.80 -15.78 -0.44
C ALA A 112 -9.82 -14.77 0.18
N ASP A 113 -9.32 -15.05 1.40
CA ASP A 113 -8.34 -14.19 2.05
C ASP A 113 -6.99 -14.22 1.31
N THR A 114 -6.43 -13.05 1.12
CA THR A 114 -5.16 -12.89 0.43
C THR A 114 -3.98 -13.15 1.36
N PRO A 115 -2.97 -13.96 0.96
CA PRO A 115 -1.74 -14.10 1.73
C PRO A 115 -1.02 -12.77 1.93
N LEU A 116 -0.35 -12.58 3.08
CA LEU A 116 0.35 -11.33 3.41
C LEU A 116 1.30 -10.84 2.31
N THR A 117 1.99 -11.75 1.65
CA THR A 117 2.91 -11.44 0.53
C THR A 117 2.24 -10.85 -0.69
N LEU A 118 0.93 -11.01 -0.83
CA LEU A 118 0.14 -10.51 -1.96
C LEU A 118 -0.94 -9.50 -1.52
N ALA A 119 -1.05 -9.24 -0.23
CA ALA A 119 -2.09 -8.39 0.33
C ALA A 119 -2.08 -6.99 -0.29
N GLU A 120 -0.90 -6.41 -0.46
CA GLU A 120 -0.72 -5.06 -1.00
C GLU A 120 -0.55 -5.01 -2.53
N THR A 121 -0.66 -6.14 -3.23
CA THR A 121 -0.42 -6.17 -4.69
C THR A 121 -1.48 -5.37 -5.45
N ALA A 122 -2.75 -5.55 -5.12
CA ALA A 122 -3.84 -4.88 -5.84
C ALA A 122 -3.95 -3.40 -5.46
N SER A 123 -3.75 -3.07 -4.19
CA SER A 123 -3.83 -1.71 -3.67
C SER A 123 -2.73 -0.83 -4.25
N VAL A 124 -1.47 -1.25 -4.14
CA VAL A 124 -0.31 -0.49 -4.65
C VAL A 124 -0.32 -0.45 -6.18
N PHE A 125 -0.82 -1.49 -6.87
CA PHE A 125 -0.97 -1.46 -8.33
C PHE A 125 -2.03 -0.45 -8.77
N GLY A 126 -3.15 -0.37 -8.05
CA GLY A 126 -4.18 0.66 -8.26
C GLY A 126 -3.66 2.08 -8.08
N GLU A 127 -2.84 2.29 -7.04
CA GLU A 127 -2.12 3.56 -6.86
C GLU A 127 -1.19 3.86 -8.03
N MET A 128 -0.39 2.87 -8.48
CA MET A 128 0.55 3.05 -9.58
C MET A 128 -0.15 3.45 -10.88
N LEU A 129 -1.25 2.77 -11.23
CA LEU A 129 -2.07 3.11 -12.39
C LEU A 129 -2.59 4.54 -12.32
N THR A 130 -3.15 4.91 -11.16
CA THR A 130 -3.72 6.25 -10.92
C THR A 130 -2.65 7.33 -10.95
N PHE A 131 -1.52 7.12 -10.27
CA PHE A 131 -0.40 8.05 -10.29
C PHE A 131 0.13 8.29 -11.70
N ARG A 132 0.36 7.21 -12.47
CA ARG A 132 0.82 7.30 -13.86
C ARG A 132 -0.19 8.05 -14.75
N LYS A 133 -1.49 7.81 -14.55
CA LYS A 133 -2.55 8.55 -15.26
C LYS A 133 -2.48 10.04 -14.93
N MET A 134 -2.42 10.40 -13.66
CA MET A 134 -2.34 11.81 -13.25
C MET A 134 -1.07 12.48 -13.75
N LEU A 135 0.07 11.79 -13.68
CA LEU A 135 1.35 12.31 -14.16
C LEU A 135 1.33 12.56 -15.69
N ARG A 136 0.65 11.72 -16.46
CA ARG A 136 0.54 11.91 -17.93
C ARG A 136 -0.24 13.16 -18.32
N VAL A 137 -1.28 13.50 -17.55
CA VAL A 137 -2.15 14.65 -17.86
C VAL A 137 -1.70 15.94 -17.19
N GLN A 138 -0.66 15.90 -16.36
CA GLN A 138 -0.11 17.08 -15.72
C GLN A 138 0.88 17.77 -16.66
N ASP A 139 0.54 18.95 -17.15
CA ASP A 139 1.37 19.72 -18.09
C ASP A 139 2.37 20.64 -17.40
N ASP A 140 2.13 21.02 -16.14
CA ASP A 140 3.04 21.88 -15.38
C ASP A 140 4.29 21.10 -14.93
N PRO A 141 5.50 21.46 -15.40
CA PRO A 141 6.74 20.77 -15.01
C PRO A 141 7.06 20.86 -13.52
N ALA A 142 6.66 21.95 -12.84
CA ALA A 142 6.90 22.13 -11.42
C ALA A 142 6.03 21.17 -10.61
N LEU A 143 4.74 21.08 -10.92
CA LEU A 143 3.82 20.13 -10.30
C LEU A 143 4.22 18.68 -10.60
N ARG A 144 4.64 18.36 -11.83
CA ARG A 144 5.18 17.03 -12.16
C ARG A 144 6.38 16.64 -11.28
N LYS A 145 7.29 17.59 -11.04
CA LYS A 145 8.45 17.39 -10.17
C LYS A 145 8.02 17.13 -8.73
N VAL A 146 7.04 17.89 -8.21
CA VAL A 146 6.48 17.69 -6.86
C VAL A 146 5.84 16.31 -6.74
N MET A 147 5.02 15.92 -7.73
CA MET A 147 4.41 14.58 -7.76
C MET A 147 5.44 13.46 -7.73
N LEU A 148 6.49 13.55 -8.56
CA LEU A 148 7.56 12.55 -8.61
C LEU A 148 8.36 12.51 -7.30
N ALA A 149 8.69 13.67 -6.72
CA ALA A 149 9.38 13.75 -5.45
C ALA A 149 8.56 13.13 -4.31
N GLY A 150 7.25 13.40 -4.27
CA GLY A 150 6.33 12.76 -3.31
C GLY A 150 6.28 11.25 -3.49
N LYS A 151 6.23 10.75 -4.73
CA LYS A 151 6.23 9.30 -4.98
C LYS A 151 7.53 8.63 -4.52
N VAL A 152 8.69 9.26 -4.77
CA VAL A 152 9.99 8.76 -4.28
C VAL A 152 10.02 8.74 -2.75
N GLU A 153 9.51 9.78 -2.11
CA GLU A 153 9.40 9.85 -0.64
C GLU A 153 8.52 8.72 -0.10
N ASP A 154 7.36 8.48 -0.70
CA ASP A 154 6.45 7.38 -0.32
C ASP A 154 7.11 6.01 -0.48
N MET A 155 7.83 5.76 -1.58
CA MET A 155 8.58 4.51 -1.80
C MET A 155 9.68 4.30 -0.75
N LEU A 156 10.46 5.33 -0.43
CA LEU A 156 11.48 5.25 0.62
C LEU A 156 10.86 4.94 1.98
N ASN A 157 9.75 5.60 2.32
CA ASN A 157 9.03 5.34 3.56
C ASN A 157 8.41 3.94 3.59
N THR A 158 7.84 3.49 2.49
CA THR A 158 7.22 2.17 2.41
C THR A 158 8.26 1.06 2.48
N VAL A 159 9.37 1.16 1.76
CA VAL A 159 10.39 0.10 1.74
C VAL A 159 11.30 0.18 2.97
N VAL A 160 12.02 1.30 3.15
CA VAL A 160 13.07 1.40 4.18
C VAL A 160 12.49 1.37 5.58
N ARG A 161 11.43 2.14 5.81
CA ARG A 161 10.79 2.22 7.13
C ARG A 161 10.10 0.93 7.53
N GLN A 162 9.36 0.29 6.62
CA GLN A 162 8.63 -0.94 6.95
C GLN A 162 9.59 -2.11 7.19
N ILE A 163 10.73 -2.16 6.51
CA ILE A 163 11.79 -3.13 6.82
C ILE A 163 12.41 -2.84 8.19
N ALA A 164 12.62 -1.57 8.55
CA ALA A 164 13.07 -1.22 9.89
C ALA A 164 12.06 -1.68 10.96
N PHE A 165 10.76 -1.49 10.74
CA PHE A 165 9.71 -1.96 11.63
C PHE A 165 9.71 -3.49 11.77
N PHE A 166 9.85 -4.20 10.67
CA PHE A 166 9.98 -5.66 10.70
C PHE A 166 11.22 -6.11 11.50
N ASN A 167 12.36 -5.45 11.30
CA ASN A 167 13.58 -5.76 12.06
C ASN A 167 13.39 -5.49 13.56
N PHE A 168 12.67 -4.43 13.92
CA PHE A 168 12.32 -4.16 15.30
C PHE A 168 11.48 -5.29 15.91
N GLU A 169 10.38 -5.69 15.23
CA GLU A 169 9.57 -6.82 15.69
C GLU A 169 10.39 -8.09 15.86
N LEU A 170 11.21 -8.42 14.86
CA LEU A 170 12.05 -9.61 14.87
C LEU A 170 13.02 -9.61 16.06
N ARG A 171 13.68 -8.47 16.34
CA ARG A 171 14.63 -8.34 17.47
C ARG A 171 13.90 -8.42 18.81
N VAL A 172 12.78 -7.73 18.99
CA VAL A 172 11.99 -7.77 20.22
C VAL A 172 11.49 -9.19 20.49
N HIS A 173 10.86 -9.84 19.51
CA HIS A 173 10.34 -11.19 19.68
C HIS A 173 11.44 -12.23 19.88
N THR A 174 12.60 -12.05 19.27
CA THR A 174 13.76 -12.93 19.48
C THR A 174 14.31 -12.76 20.90
N ALA A 175 14.56 -11.53 21.34
CA ALA A 175 15.06 -11.25 22.68
C ALA A 175 14.05 -11.70 23.77
N ARG A 176 12.74 -11.55 23.52
CA ARG A 176 11.68 -11.98 24.45
C ARG A 176 11.64 -13.49 24.65
N ARG A 177 12.15 -14.29 23.72
CA ARG A 177 12.25 -15.76 23.88
C ARG A 177 13.33 -16.17 24.87
N GLU A 178 14.34 -15.32 25.06
CA GLU A 178 15.47 -15.59 25.97
C GLU A 178 15.19 -15.05 27.38
N SER A 179 14.53 -13.90 27.49
CA SER A 179 14.25 -13.26 28.78
C SER A 179 13.05 -12.33 28.72
N GLU A 180 12.57 -11.94 29.90
CA GLU A 180 11.60 -10.83 30.00
C GLU A 180 12.26 -9.51 29.62
N LEU A 181 11.56 -8.69 28.83
CA LEU A 181 11.99 -7.36 28.43
C LEU A 181 11.24 -6.30 29.19
N THR A 182 11.96 -5.32 29.69
CA THR A 182 11.39 -4.08 30.22
C THR A 182 10.99 -3.14 29.07
N ALA A 183 10.18 -2.11 29.36
CA ALA A 183 9.87 -1.08 28.38
C ALA A 183 11.13 -0.35 27.88
N ASP A 184 12.14 -0.16 28.73
CA ASP A 184 13.41 0.46 28.36
C ASP A 184 14.20 -0.45 27.39
N ASP A 185 14.26 -1.76 27.61
CA ASP A 185 14.90 -2.70 26.68
C ASP A 185 14.27 -2.61 25.26
N ILE A 186 12.94 -2.54 25.21
CA ILE A 186 12.22 -2.39 23.94
C ILE A 186 12.53 -1.04 23.27
N CYS A 187 12.59 0.04 24.06
CA CYS A 187 12.97 1.35 23.57
C CYS A 187 14.40 1.36 22.99
N ASP A 188 15.33 0.68 23.64
CA ASP A 188 16.71 0.61 23.18
C ASP A 188 16.82 -0.16 21.86
N ILE A 189 16.14 -1.30 21.72
CA ILE A 189 16.02 -2.03 20.44
C ILE A 189 15.41 -1.14 19.35
N TRP A 190 14.37 -0.35 19.69
CA TRP A 190 13.78 0.60 18.74
C TRP A 190 14.80 1.63 18.25
N MET A 191 15.51 2.26 19.15
CA MET A 191 16.49 3.30 18.82
C MET A 191 17.66 2.74 17.98
N GLU A 192 18.14 1.55 18.29
CA GLU A 192 19.16 0.86 17.50
C GLU A 192 18.69 0.66 16.06
N VAL A 193 17.52 0.06 15.86
CA VAL A 193 16.97 -0.22 14.52
C VAL A 193 16.74 1.06 13.73
N GLN A 194 16.19 2.10 14.37
CA GLN A 194 15.95 3.38 13.67
C GLN A 194 17.27 4.06 13.29
N THR A 195 18.27 3.99 14.14
CA THR A 195 19.61 4.55 13.87
C THR A 195 20.29 3.81 12.71
N GLU A 196 20.20 2.48 12.69
CA GLU A 196 20.73 1.67 11.58
C GLU A 196 20.03 1.99 10.26
N SER A 197 18.71 2.18 10.29
CA SER A 197 17.89 2.39 9.09
C SER A 197 18.07 3.78 8.48
N LEU A 198 18.08 4.83 9.30
CA LEU A 198 18.09 6.22 8.84
C LEU A 198 19.51 6.84 8.82
N GLY A 199 20.46 6.19 9.48
CA GLY A 199 21.87 6.60 9.50
C GLY A 199 22.12 7.94 10.17
N PRO A 200 23.32 8.51 9.99
CA PRO A 200 23.75 9.71 10.70
C PRO A 200 23.09 11.01 10.22
N ALA A 201 22.31 10.97 9.14
CA ALA A 201 21.62 12.14 8.60
C ALA A 201 20.43 12.59 9.46
N VAL A 202 19.92 11.70 10.32
CA VAL A 202 18.77 11.97 11.19
C VAL A 202 19.21 11.98 12.65
N ARG A 203 18.88 13.05 13.35
CA ARG A 203 19.07 13.14 14.80
C ARG A 203 17.76 12.84 15.51
N PHE A 204 17.76 11.83 16.35
CA PHE A 204 16.61 11.47 17.19
C PHE A 204 16.63 12.25 18.49
N GLU A 205 15.45 12.75 18.92
CA GLU A 205 15.23 13.29 20.27
C GLU A 205 14.92 12.15 21.24
N ASP A 206 15.20 12.32 22.53
CA ASP A 206 15.01 11.29 23.56
C ASP A 206 13.60 10.73 23.60
N ARG A 207 12.57 11.57 23.37
CA ARG A 207 11.17 11.12 23.31
C ARG A 207 10.87 10.18 22.15
N TYR A 208 11.72 10.14 21.10
CA TYR A 208 11.52 9.27 19.96
C TYR A 208 11.63 7.79 20.34
N ARG A 209 12.30 7.47 21.45
CA ARG A 209 12.43 6.09 21.94
C ARG A 209 11.09 5.40 22.24
N TRP A 210 10.00 6.17 22.44
CA TRP A 210 8.67 5.66 22.72
C TRP A 210 7.78 5.54 21.48
N TYR A 211 8.23 5.90 20.29
CA TYR A 211 7.39 5.94 19.09
C TYR A 211 6.95 4.57 18.58
N TRP A 212 7.61 3.49 19.00
CA TRP A 212 7.12 2.13 18.73
C TRP A 212 5.71 1.88 19.28
N THR A 213 5.32 2.52 20.36
CA THR A 213 3.97 2.40 20.96
C THR A 213 2.87 2.97 20.07
N TYR A 214 3.22 3.83 19.14
CA TYR A 214 2.29 4.45 18.20
C TYR A 214 1.95 3.53 17.00
N ILE A 215 2.69 2.45 16.77
CA ILE A 215 2.51 1.57 15.62
C ILE A 215 1.53 0.45 16.00
N PRO A 216 0.24 0.52 15.57
CA PRO A 216 -0.77 -0.44 15.99
C PRO A 216 -0.47 -1.85 15.48
N HIS A 217 0.25 -2.00 14.37
CA HIS A 217 0.62 -3.29 13.79
C HIS A 217 1.40 -4.18 14.76
N PHE A 218 2.30 -3.61 15.57
CA PHE A 218 3.09 -4.38 16.53
C PHE A 218 2.25 -5.10 17.59
N ILE A 219 1.00 -4.65 17.79
CA ILE A 219 0.09 -5.19 18.79
C ILE A 219 -1.04 -6.00 18.14
N HIS A 220 -1.64 -5.46 17.07
CA HIS A 220 -2.85 -6.02 16.47
C HIS A 220 -2.60 -6.93 15.28
N SER A 221 -1.46 -6.76 14.60
CA SER A 221 -1.11 -7.52 13.39
C SER A 221 0.40 -7.77 13.32
N PRO A 222 0.97 -8.53 14.29
CA PRO A 222 2.41 -8.76 14.35
C PRO A 222 2.95 -9.33 13.05
N PHE A 223 4.14 -8.83 12.64
CA PHE A 223 4.83 -9.23 11.42
C PHE A 223 4.08 -8.93 10.11
N TYR A 224 3.07 -8.05 10.13
CA TYR A 224 2.40 -7.61 8.89
C TYR A 224 3.24 -6.64 8.07
N VAL A 225 4.00 -5.77 8.73
CA VAL A 225 4.60 -4.56 8.13
C VAL A 225 5.50 -4.80 6.92
N TYR A 226 6.17 -5.96 6.82
CA TYR A 226 6.99 -6.27 5.64
C TYR A 226 6.16 -6.41 4.35
N ALA A 227 4.86 -6.71 4.47
CA ALA A 227 3.96 -6.85 3.33
C ALA A 227 3.89 -5.56 2.49
N TYR A 228 3.99 -4.40 3.12
CA TYR A 228 4.04 -3.11 2.43
C TYR A 228 5.28 -2.99 1.54
N ALA A 229 6.46 -3.28 2.09
CA ALA A 229 7.71 -3.24 1.33
C ALA A 229 7.75 -4.29 0.22
N PHE A 230 7.26 -5.50 0.51
CA PHE A 230 7.16 -6.57 -0.47
C PHE A 230 6.21 -6.20 -1.60
N GLY A 231 5.01 -5.68 -1.25
CA GLY A 231 3.99 -5.26 -2.20
C GLY A 231 4.49 -4.14 -3.13
N ASP A 232 5.15 -3.11 -2.59
CA ASP A 232 5.71 -2.03 -3.40
C ASP A 232 6.77 -2.55 -4.39
N CYS A 233 7.71 -3.37 -3.93
CA CYS A 233 8.73 -3.97 -4.79
C CYS A 233 8.11 -4.89 -5.86
N LEU A 234 7.12 -5.70 -5.49
CA LEU A 234 6.43 -6.60 -6.41
C LEU A 234 5.66 -5.81 -7.48
N VAL A 235 4.91 -4.79 -7.07
CA VAL A 235 4.13 -3.95 -7.99
C VAL A 235 5.02 -3.22 -8.98
N ASN A 236 6.16 -2.68 -8.54
CA ASN A 236 7.11 -2.06 -9.45
C ASN A 236 7.65 -3.08 -10.48
N SER A 237 7.89 -4.32 -10.06
CA SER A 237 8.32 -5.41 -10.97
C SER A 237 7.21 -5.81 -11.95
N LEU A 238 5.97 -5.97 -11.47
CA LEU A 238 4.81 -6.27 -12.31
C LEU A 238 4.54 -5.15 -13.32
N TYR A 239 4.64 -3.89 -12.89
CA TYR A 239 4.44 -2.76 -13.76
C TYR A 239 5.52 -2.65 -14.84
N ALA A 240 6.78 -2.98 -14.51
CA ALA A 240 7.85 -3.05 -15.49
C ALA A 240 7.60 -4.16 -16.56
N VAL A 241 7.06 -5.31 -16.16
CA VAL A 241 6.62 -6.36 -17.10
C VAL A 241 5.48 -5.85 -17.98
N TYR A 242 4.50 -5.16 -17.40
CA TYR A 242 3.38 -4.56 -18.12
C TYR A 242 3.84 -3.56 -19.19
N GLU A 243 4.79 -2.67 -18.84
CA GLU A 243 5.34 -1.69 -19.81
C GLU A 243 6.09 -2.35 -20.99
N GLN A 244 6.67 -3.54 -20.78
CA GLN A 244 7.41 -4.26 -21.82
C GLN A 244 6.54 -5.18 -22.66
N ALA A 245 5.49 -5.76 -22.10
CA ALA A 245 4.65 -6.76 -22.74
C ALA A 245 3.20 -6.65 -22.24
N ALA A 246 2.48 -5.61 -22.69
CA ALA A 246 1.12 -5.33 -22.24
C ALA A 246 0.10 -6.39 -22.71
N ASP A 247 0.34 -7.06 -23.84
CA ASP A 247 -0.59 -8.03 -24.43
C ASP A 247 -0.83 -9.22 -23.49
N GLY A 248 -2.08 -9.40 -23.07
CA GLY A 248 -2.52 -10.45 -22.16
C GLY A 248 -2.07 -10.27 -20.70
N PHE A 249 -1.37 -9.19 -20.37
CA PHE A 249 -0.93 -8.94 -18.99
C PHE A 249 -2.12 -8.73 -18.05
N ALA A 250 -3.09 -7.91 -18.44
CA ALA A 250 -4.24 -7.58 -17.61
C ALA A 250 -5.04 -8.84 -17.20
N GLU A 251 -5.25 -9.78 -18.15
CA GLU A 251 -5.94 -11.03 -17.85
C GLU A 251 -5.17 -11.89 -16.85
N LYS A 252 -3.86 -12.08 -17.06
CA LYS A 252 -2.99 -12.81 -16.11
C LYS A 252 -3.01 -12.15 -14.72
N TYR A 253 -3.04 -10.82 -14.68
CA TYR A 253 -3.09 -10.07 -13.43
C TYR A 253 -4.42 -10.31 -12.70
N LEU A 254 -5.55 -10.24 -13.40
CA LEU A 254 -6.86 -10.53 -12.81
C LEU A 254 -6.96 -12.00 -12.35
N ASP A 255 -6.37 -12.95 -13.09
CA ASP A 255 -6.32 -14.35 -12.67
C ASP A 255 -5.50 -14.55 -11.39
N MET A 256 -4.39 -13.82 -11.26
CA MET A 256 -3.61 -13.81 -10.03
C MET A 256 -4.47 -13.31 -8.83
N LEU A 257 -5.25 -12.24 -9.01
CA LEU A 257 -6.15 -11.72 -7.98
C LEU A 257 -7.30 -12.69 -7.67
N ARG A 258 -7.88 -13.34 -8.69
CA ARG A 258 -8.95 -14.35 -8.54
C ARG A 258 -8.51 -15.56 -7.72
N ALA A 259 -7.23 -15.87 -7.70
CA ALA A 259 -6.71 -17.01 -6.97
C ALA A 259 -6.79 -16.86 -5.44
N GLY A 260 -6.88 -15.63 -4.91
CA GLY A 260 -6.92 -15.39 -3.46
C GLY A 260 -5.78 -16.13 -2.74
N GLY A 261 -6.11 -16.90 -1.70
CA GLY A 261 -5.18 -17.72 -0.93
C GLY A 261 -4.99 -19.16 -1.46
N SER A 262 -5.54 -19.51 -2.62
CA SER A 262 -5.54 -20.90 -3.13
C SER A 262 -4.20 -21.36 -3.70
N GLN A 263 -3.28 -20.43 -4.02
CA GLN A 263 -1.97 -20.71 -4.61
C GLN A 263 -0.86 -19.98 -3.87
N ARG A 264 0.37 -20.51 -3.98
CA ARG A 264 1.55 -19.85 -3.41
C ARG A 264 2.04 -18.72 -4.32
N HIS A 265 2.69 -17.72 -3.74
CA HIS A 265 3.24 -16.57 -4.48
C HIS A 265 4.10 -16.99 -5.69
N ARG A 266 4.89 -18.07 -5.57
CA ARG A 266 5.73 -18.58 -6.66
C ARG A 266 4.91 -19.01 -7.87
N GLU A 267 3.81 -19.68 -7.66
CA GLU A 267 2.90 -20.15 -8.72
C GLU A 267 2.18 -18.98 -9.38
N LEU A 268 1.76 -18.00 -8.56
CA LEU A 268 1.05 -16.81 -9.02
C LEU A 268 1.95 -15.84 -9.80
N LEU A 269 3.25 -15.80 -9.51
CA LEU A 269 4.20 -14.91 -10.18
C LEU A 269 4.86 -15.54 -11.43
N ALA A 270 4.82 -16.86 -11.56
CA ALA A 270 5.40 -17.57 -12.70
C ALA A 270 4.87 -17.10 -14.07
N PRO A 271 3.56 -16.81 -14.28
CA PRO A 271 3.04 -16.29 -15.53
C PRO A 271 3.64 -14.95 -15.99
N PHE A 272 4.24 -14.19 -15.07
CA PHE A 272 4.90 -12.90 -15.31
C PHE A 272 6.42 -13.05 -15.48
N GLY A 273 6.96 -14.27 -15.35
CA GLY A 273 8.40 -14.50 -15.35
C GLY A 273 9.12 -13.96 -14.10
N LEU A 274 8.38 -13.74 -13.01
CA LEU A 274 8.90 -13.21 -11.76
C LEU A 274 9.12 -14.33 -10.74
N ASP A 275 10.22 -14.26 -10.00
CA ASP A 275 10.51 -15.10 -8.83
C ASP A 275 10.87 -14.23 -7.64
N ALA A 276 9.99 -14.19 -6.63
CA ALA A 276 10.19 -13.39 -5.43
C ALA A 276 11.39 -13.85 -4.57
N SER A 277 11.89 -15.05 -4.78
CA SER A 277 13.10 -15.56 -4.11
C SER A 277 14.40 -15.14 -4.80
N ASP A 278 14.33 -14.69 -6.06
CA ASP A 278 15.49 -14.22 -6.82
C ASP A 278 15.70 -12.71 -6.63
N ARG A 279 16.86 -12.37 -6.06
CA ARG A 279 17.28 -10.96 -5.89
C ARG A 279 17.37 -10.18 -7.22
N LYS A 280 17.49 -10.86 -8.37
CA LYS A 280 17.57 -10.21 -9.67
C LYS A 280 16.21 -9.87 -10.25
N SER A 281 15.21 -10.73 -10.04
CA SER A 281 13.85 -10.50 -10.54
C SER A 281 13.09 -9.43 -9.77
N THR A 282 13.57 -9.04 -8.58
CA THR A 282 13.02 -7.95 -7.76
C THR A 282 13.83 -6.65 -7.86
N ARG A 283 14.89 -6.60 -8.67
CA ARG A 283 15.63 -5.37 -8.95
C ARG A 283 14.93 -4.62 -10.07
N LEU A 284 14.55 -3.38 -9.78
CA LEU A 284 14.26 -2.37 -10.79
C LEU A 284 15.52 -2.19 -11.65
N ASN A 285 15.43 -2.50 -12.93
CA ASN A 285 16.46 -2.14 -13.92
C ASN A 285 16.35 -0.65 -14.23
#